data_e172996be94701d12707dbf13d42d04f
#
_entry.id   e172996be94701d12707dbf13d42d04f
#
_cell.length_a   1.000
_cell.length_b   1.000
_cell.length_c   1.000
_cell.angle_alpha   90.00
_cell.angle_beta   90.00
_cell.angle_gamma   90.00
#
_symmetry.space_group_name_H-M   'P 1'
#
loop_
_entity.id
_entity.type
_entity.pdbx_description
1 polymer ?
#
loop_
_entity_poly.entity_id
_entity_poly.type
_entity_poly.pdbx_seq_one_letter_code
_entity_poly.pdbx_strand_id
1 'polypeptide(L)'
;MILDFKYYSQLIKLRLSITVVFSAIAGYLLGVDTPNSLELFLLAMGGLLVTGSANAFNQIIERDRDRLMERTKNRPLPSNNLSINQAIIFAIIIGFIGLYFLSFLNLQCAFFALLSLLMYTLFYTPLKKISSISIFIGAFPGAIPCLLGWVGATNDFGLAAGILFAIQFCWQFPHFIAISWLLEDQYKAADLKMIIGRTNKKFSTSSLIALIFSVFMTAVSITPWLFIIKSIDLSSLFALIIFTLGLYFTFITMQLFLKGDKINAKKILISSYIYLPLVQILYILDKYLN
;
A
#
# COMPACT_ATOMS: atom_id res chain seq x y z
N MET A 1 24.92 6.45 -24.03
CA MET A 1 23.71 6.74 -23.23
C MET A 1 23.99 6.24 -21.81
N ILE A 2 24.47 7.12 -20.93
CA ILE A 2 24.71 6.78 -19.53
C ILE A 2 23.34 6.62 -18.87
N LEU A 3 23.00 5.40 -18.48
CA LEU A 3 21.81 5.13 -17.64
C LEU A 3 22.02 5.86 -16.32
N ASP A 4 21.41 7.02 -16.16
CA ASP A 4 21.49 7.74 -14.88
C ASP A 4 20.58 7.02 -13.86
N PHE A 5 21.19 6.16 -13.05
CA PHE A 5 20.54 5.35 -12.02
C PHE A 5 19.60 6.19 -11.15
N LYS A 6 19.91 7.44 -10.92
CA LYS A 6 19.09 8.38 -10.17
C LYS A 6 17.69 8.53 -10.76
N TYR A 7 17.55 8.68 -12.08
CA TYR A 7 16.25 8.88 -12.71
C TYR A 7 15.41 7.58 -12.70
N TYR A 8 16.04 6.43 -12.89
CA TYR A 8 15.34 5.15 -12.83
C TYR A 8 14.90 4.81 -11.39
N SER A 9 15.72 5.11 -10.37
CA SER A 9 15.31 4.94 -8.96
C SER A 9 14.14 5.85 -8.56
N GLN A 10 14.08 7.07 -9.12
CA GLN A 10 12.93 7.97 -8.95
C GLN A 10 11.71 7.48 -9.72
N LEU A 11 11.88 6.91 -10.92
CA LEU A 11 10.80 6.37 -11.73
C LEU A 11 10.09 5.21 -11.02
N ILE A 12 10.85 4.28 -10.43
CA ILE A 12 10.28 3.18 -9.65
C ILE A 12 9.81 3.59 -8.25
N LYS A 13 10.02 4.86 -7.82
CA LYS A 13 9.77 5.35 -6.46
C LYS A 13 10.38 4.41 -5.41
N LEU A 14 11.68 4.17 -5.50
CA LEU A 14 12.39 3.13 -4.75
C LEU A 14 12.02 3.07 -3.26
N ARG A 15 11.94 4.21 -2.56
CA ARG A 15 11.58 4.25 -1.13
C ARG A 15 10.18 3.68 -0.87
N LEU A 16 9.19 4.03 -1.71
CA LEU A 16 7.84 3.49 -1.62
C LEU A 16 7.82 2.00 -1.94
N SER A 17 8.52 1.58 -2.99
CA SER A 17 8.59 0.17 -3.38
C SER A 17 9.20 -0.71 -2.28
N ILE A 18 10.19 -0.22 -1.54
CA ILE A 18 10.77 -0.92 -0.38
C ILE A 18 9.73 -1.11 0.73
N THR A 19 8.89 -0.12 1.04
CA THR A 19 7.84 -0.28 2.06
C THR A 19 6.77 -1.29 1.65
N VAL A 20 6.48 -1.39 0.36
CA VAL A 20 5.55 -2.40 -0.19
C VAL A 20 6.17 -3.81 -0.06
N VAL A 21 7.44 -3.96 -0.40
CA VAL A 21 8.20 -5.22 -0.25
C VAL A 21 8.28 -5.64 1.22
N PHE A 22 8.44 -4.71 2.14
CA PHE A 22 8.40 -5.01 3.58
C PHE A 22 7.10 -5.73 3.99
N SER A 23 5.93 -5.25 3.52
CA SER A 23 4.65 -5.92 3.78
C SER A 23 4.58 -7.31 3.15
N ALA A 24 5.17 -7.52 1.97
CA ALA A 24 5.23 -8.85 1.36
C ALA A 24 6.13 -9.80 2.17
N ILE A 25 7.29 -9.34 2.60
CA ILE A 25 8.19 -10.10 3.49
C ILE A 25 7.49 -10.45 4.81
N ALA A 26 6.75 -9.50 5.40
CA ALA A 26 5.98 -9.74 6.62
C ALA A 26 4.95 -10.87 6.42
N GLY A 27 4.20 -10.83 5.31
CA GLY A 27 3.25 -11.90 4.97
C GLY A 27 3.92 -13.26 4.78
N TYR A 28 5.09 -13.30 4.13
CA TYR A 28 5.87 -14.52 3.95
C TYR A 28 6.33 -15.10 5.30
N LEU A 29 6.90 -14.28 6.18
CA LEU A 29 7.39 -14.73 7.49
C LEU A 29 6.24 -15.25 8.37
N LEU A 30 5.04 -14.73 8.21
CA LEU A 30 3.86 -15.26 8.89
C LEU A 30 3.43 -16.62 8.32
N GLY A 31 3.71 -16.91 7.05
CA GLY A 31 3.33 -18.15 6.38
C GLY A 31 4.29 -19.32 6.60
N VAL A 32 5.52 -19.10 7.07
CA VAL A 32 6.54 -20.16 7.23
C VAL A 32 7.09 -20.23 8.65
N ASP A 33 7.47 -21.41 9.11
CA ASP A 33 8.14 -21.57 10.40
C ASP A 33 9.66 -21.36 10.28
N THR A 34 10.22 -21.79 9.16
CA THR A 34 11.65 -21.63 8.83
C THR A 34 11.80 -20.88 7.51
N PRO A 35 12.23 -19.61 7.54
CA PRO A 35 12.40 -18.82 6.32
C PRO A 35 13.48 -19.36 5.39
N ASN A 36 13.17 -19.41 4.09
CA ASN A 36 14.12 -19.79 3.04
C ASN A 36 14.73 -18.53 2.41
N SER A 37 16.04 -18.40 2.44
CA SER A 37 16.75 -17.21 1.94
C SER A 37 16.55 -16.98 0.43
N LEU A 38 16.45 -18.04 -0.37
CA LEU A 38 16.21 -17.90 -1.82
C LEU A 38 14.80 -17.41 -2.08
N GLU A 39 13.79 -17.96 -1.39
CA GLU A 39 12.40 -17.53 -1.53
C GLU A 39 12.21 -16.07 -1.09
N LEU A 40 12.85 -15.67 0.03
CA LEU A 40 12.86 -14.27 0.48
C LEU A 40 13.51 -13.35 -0.55
N PHE A 41 14.62 -13.76 -1.16
CA PHE A 41 15.26 -13.01 -2.23
C PHE A 41 14.34 -12.87 -3.46
N LEU A 42 13.74 -13.97 -3.92
CA LEU A 42 12.83 -13.97 -5.07
C LEU A 42 11.59 -13.09 -4.80
N LEU A 43 11.01 -13.19 -3.59
CA LEU A 43 9.89 -12.36 -3.16
C LEU A 43 10.25 -10.87 -3.11
N ALA A 44 11.40 -10.55 -2.49
CA ALA A 44 11.83 -9.16 -2.32
C ALA A 44 12.15 -8.52 -3.68
N MET A 45 12.93 -9.20 -4.51
CA MET A 45 13.31 -8.68 -5.83
C MET A 45 12.13 -8.67 -6.80
N GLY A 46 11.34 -9.75 -6.86
CA GLY A 46 10.14 -9.82 -7.69
C GLY A 46 9.14 -8.75 -7.30
N GLY A 47 8.84 -8.61 -6.00
CA GLY A 47 7.95 -7.58 -5.47
C GLY A 47 8.45 -6.15 -5.76
N LEU A 48 9.75 -5.90 -5.59
CA LEU A 48 10.37 -4.60 -5.91
C LEU A 48 10.22 -4.25 -7.39
N LEU A 49 10.48 -5.19 -8.28
CA LEU A 49 10.43 -4.98 -9.73
C LEU A 49 8.98 -4.79 -10.22
N VAL A 50 8.02 -5.59 -9.75
CA VAL A 50 6.60 -5.43 -10.11
C VAL A 50 6.06 -4.10 -9.58
N THR A 51 6.34 -3.75 -8.31
CA THR A 51 5.92 -2.47 -7.73
C THR A 51 6.59 -1.29 -8.44
N GLY A 52 7.87 -1.44 -8.79
CA GLY A 52 8.60 -0.47 -9.59
C GLY A 52 7.99 -0.25 -10.96
N SER A 53 7.60 -1.33 -11.65
CA SER A 53 6.89 -1.30 -12.92
C SER A 53 5.56 -0.54 -12.80
N ALA A 54 4.74 -0.87 -11.79
CA ALA A 54 3.47 -0.19 -11.53
C ALA A 54 3.67 1.32 -11.30
N ASN A 55 4.69 1.69 -10.51
CA ASN A 55 5.04 3.09 -10.26
C ASN A 55 5.54 3.82 -11.52
N ALA A 56 6.31 3.13 -12.38
CA ALA A 56 6.76 3.69 -13.64
C ALA A 56 5.58 3.97 -14.60
N PHE A 57 4.69 3.00 -14.79
CA PHE A 57 3.47 3.20 -15.58
C PHE A 57 2.59 4.30 -15.02
N ASN A 58 2.43 4.40 -13.70
CA ASN A 58 1.71 5.52 -13.08
C ASN A 58 2.32 6.88 -13.46
N GLN A 59 3.65 7.02 -13.41
CA GLN A 59 4.32 8.27 -13.81
C GLN A 59 4.19 8.57 -15.31
N ILE A 60 4.17 7.53 -16.16
CA ILE A 60 3.94 7.68 -17.61
C ILE A 60 2.54 8.24 -17.86
N ILE A 61 1.52 7.64 -17.24
CA ILE A 61 0.11 8.02 -17.43
C ILE A 61 -0.19 9.40 -16.84
N GLU A 62 0.43 9.75 -15.71
CA GLU A 62 0.19 11.01 -15.00
C GLU A 62 1.18 12.12 -15.36
N ARG A 63 2.10 11.93 -16.33
CA ARG A 63 3.21 12.84 -16.64
C ARG A 63 2.77 14.30 -16.75
N ASP A 64 1.73 14.58 -17.52
CA ASP A 64 1.31 15.96 -17.80
C ASP A 64 0.66 16.63 -16.58
N ARG A 65 0.00 15.83 -15.69
CA ARG A 65 -0.52 16.30 -14.41
C ARG A 65 0.56 16.47 -13.36
N ASP A 66 1.55 15.59 -13.38
CA ASP A 66 2.70 15.71 -12.50
C ASP A 66 3.46 17.02 -12.69
N ARG A 67 3.43 17.61 -13.89
CA ARG A 67 3.98 18.95 -14.19
C ARG A 67 3.27 20.08 -13.45
N LEU A 68 1.99 19.91 -13.12
CA LEU A 68 1.14 20.92 -12.48
C LEU A 68 1.27 20.92 -10.96
N MET A 69 1.89 19.89 -10.37
CA MET A 69 2.02 19.75 -8.91
C MET A 69 3.46 20.04 -8.45
N GLU A 70 3.62 20.91 -7.46
CA GLU A 70 4.93 21.27 -6.88
C GLU A 70 5.74 20.04 -6.43
N ARG A 71 5.05 19.04 -5.85
CA ARG A 71 5.67 17.82 -5.36
C ARG A 71 6.25 16.93 -6.46
N THR A 72 5.70 16.98 -7.67
CA THR A 72 5.97 16.00 -8.73
C THR A 72 6.54 16.59 -10.01
N LYS A 73 6.53 17.92 -10.19
CA LYS A 73 7.04 18.59 -11.39
C LYS A 73 8.50 18.27 -11.73
N ASN A 74 9.31 17.95 -10.71
CA ASN A 74 10.73 17.62 -10.85
C ASN A 74 11.00 16.11 -11.04
N ARG A 75 9.96 15.28 -11.24
CA ARG A 75 10.12 13.86 -11.57
C ARG A 75 10.77 13.71 -12.96
N PRO A 76 11.39 12.53 -13.22
CA PRO A 76 12.15 12.33 -14.47
C PRO A 76 11.36 12.58 -15.75
N LEU A 77 10.09 12.18 -15.82
CA LEU A 77 9.24 12.35 -17.00
C LEU A 77 8.70 13.79 -17.17
N PRO A 78 8.12 14.42 -16.13
CA PRO A 78 7.72 15.83 -16.21
C PRO A 78 8.87 16.78 -16.56
N SER A 79 10.08 16.54 -16.05
CA SER A 79 11.28 17.36 -16.30
C SER A 79 12.03 17.01 -17.59
N ASN A 80 11.53 16.04 -18.38
CA ASN A 80 12.15 15.54 -19.61
C ASN A 80 13.56 14.91 -19.42
N ASN A 81 13.91 14.47 -18.22
CA ASN A 81 15.17 13.76 -17.94
C ASN A 81 15.14 12.30 -18.44
N LEU A 82 13.96 11.76 -18.68
CA LEU A 82 13.73 10.47 -19.34
C LEU A 82 12.68 10.63 -20.43
N SER A 83 12.88 9.95 -21.56
CA SER A 83 11.86 9.87 -22.60
C SER A 83 10.77 8.87 -22.21
N ILE A 84 9.55 9.06 -22.76
CA ILE A 84 8.43 8.15 -22.52
C ILE A 84 8.77 6.74 -22.99
N ASN A 85 9.39 6.60 -24.16
CA ASN A 85 9.75 5.30 -24.73
C ASN A 85 10.75 4.54 -23.83
N GLN A 86 11.76 5.24 -23.29
CA GLN A 86 12.70 4.66 -22.33
C GLN A 86 11.97 4.17 -21.08
N ALA A 87 11.05 4.98 -20.53
CA ALA A 87 10.27 4.61 -19.35
C ALA A 87 9.34 3.42 -19.59
N ILE A 88 8.67 3.36 -20.77
CA ILE A 88 7.79 2.25 -21.15
C ILE A 88 8.60 0.94 -21.26
N ILE A 89 9.68 0.95 -22.03
CA ILE A 89 10.53 -0.24 -22.23
C ILE A 89 11.06 -0.73 -20.88
N PHE A 90 11.57 0.18 -20.05
CA PHE A 90 12.06 -0.14 -18.73
C PHE A 90 10.96 -0.75 -17.85
N ALA A 91 9.78 -0.13 -17.78
CA ALA A 91 8.64 -0.60 -16.98
C ALA A 91 8.21 -2.02 -17.41
N ILE A 92 8.13 -2.28 -18.71
CA ILE A 92 7.78 -3.60 -19.25
C ILE A 92 8.83 -4.63 -18.83
N ILE A 93 10.11 -4.36 -19.05
CA ILE A 93 11.20 -5.30 -18.75
C ILE A 93 11.20 -5.67 -17.27
N ILE A 94 11.19 -4.67 -16.37
CA ILE A 94 11.22 -4.95 -14.93
C ILE A 94 9.94 -5.63 -14.44
N GLY A 95 8.78 -5.32 -15.05
CA GLY A 95 7.52 -5.99 -14.75
C GLY A 95 7.57 -7.49 -15.09
N PHE A 96 8.05 -7.84 -16.28
CA PHE A 96 8.21 -9.23 -16.68
C PHE A 96 9.24 -9.99 -15.83
N ILE A 97 10.40 -9.39 -15.56
CA ILE A 97 11.42 -10.01 -14.69
C ILE A 97 10.86 -10.23 -13.28
N GLY A 98 10.13 -9.25 -12.74
CA GLY A 98 9.53 -9.34 -11.42
C GLY A 98 8.47 -10.45 -11.34
N LEU A 99 7.58 -10.57 -12.31
CA LEU A 99 6.59 -11.65 -12.40
C LEU A 99 7.27 -13.00 -12.56
N TYR A 100 8.33 -13.09 -13.34
CA TYR A 100 9.12 -14.31 -13.51
C TYR A 100 9.75 -14.74 -12.18
N PHE A 101 10.34 -13.83 -11.40
CA PHE A 101 10.87 -14.18 -10.07
C PHE A 101 9.78 -14.68 -9.13
N LEU A 102 8.61 -14.05 -9.12
CA LEU A 102 7.50 -14.46 -8.26
C LEU A 102 6.88 -15.79 -8.69
N SER A 103 6.95 -16.16 -9.97
CA SER A 103 6.47 -17.45 -10.45
C SER A 103 7.31 -18.64 -9.95
N PHE A 104 8.55 -18.44 -9.54
CA PHE A 104 9.35 -19.47 -8.89
C PHE A 104 8.89 -19.80 -7.47
N LEU A 105 8.18 -18.89 -6.80
CA LEU A 105 7.53 -19.20 -5.53
C LEU A 105 6.31 -20.10 -5.79
N ASN A 106 5.34 -19.59 -6.50
CA ASN A 106 4.19 -20.32 -7.04
C ASN A 106 3.40 -19.44 -8.03
N LEU A 107 2.51 -20.05 -8.81
CA LEU A 107 1.71 -19.37 -9.82
C LEU A 107 0.68 -18.42 -9.21
N GLN A 108 0.15 -18.72 -8.01
CA GLN A 108 -0.80 -17.82 -7.34
C GLN A 108 -0.12 -16.51 -6.93
N CYS A 109 1.12 -16.57 -6.44
CA CYS A 109 1.92 -15.39 -6.12
C CYS A 109 2.12 -14.50 -7.36
N ALA A 110 2.53 -15.08 -8.50
CA ALA A 110 2.67 -14.35 -9.75
C ALA A 110 1.33 -13.77 -10.24
N PHE A 111 0.23 -14.51 -10.09
CA PHE A 111 -1.12 -14.05 -10.44
C PHE A 111 -1.55 -12.82 -9.63
N PHE A 112 -1.40 -12.84 -8.30
CA PHE A 112 -1.75 -11.69 -7.46
C PHE A 112 -0.85 -10.48 -7.74
N ALA A 113 0.42 -10.70 -8.05
CA ALA A 113 1.33 -9.62 -8.46
C ALA A 113 0.90 -8.99 -9.79
N LEU A 114 0.56 -9.79 -10.79
CA LEU A 114 0.04 -9.32 -12.06
C LEU A 114 -1.30 -8.58 -11.88
N LEU A 115 -2.21 -9.15 -11.10
CA LEU A 115 -3.50 -8.51 -10.78
C LEU A 115 -3.29 -7.14 -10.14
N SER A 116 -2.37 -7.03 -9.16
CA SER A 116 -2.01 -5.76 -8.51
C SER A 116 -1.48 -4.75 -9.53
N LEU A 117 -0.55 -5.16 -10.40
CA LEU A 117 0.03 -4.33 -11.45
C LEU A 117 -1.06 -3.77 -12.39
N LEU A 118 -1.94 -4.65 -12.89
CA LEU A 118 -3.01 -4.27 -13.81
C LEU A 118 -4.05 -3.37 -13.14
N MET A 119 -4.49 -3.70 -11.93
CA MET A 119 -5.44 -2.87 -11.18
C MET A 119 -4.87 -1.47 -10.90
N TYR A 120 -3.60 -1.38 -10.54
CA TYR A 120 -2.95 -0.10 -10.28
C TYR A 120 -2.78 0.75 -11.54
N THR A 121 -2.39 0.14 -12.65
CA THR A 121 -2.07 0.85 -13.89
C THR A 121 -3.30 1.16 -14.74
N LEU A 122 -4.19 0.19 -14.94
CA LEU A 122 -5.31 0.30 -15.87
C LEU A 122 -6.59 0.86 -15.23
N PHE A 123 -6.78 0.66 -13.91
CA PHE A 123 -7.98 1.12 -13.23
C PHE A 123 -7.70 2.29 -12.29
N TYR A 124 -6.88 2.11 -11.26
CA TYR A 124 -6.64 3.14 -10.25
C TYR A 124 -6.08 4.44 -10.86
N THR A 125 -5.01 4.34 -11.64
CA THR A 125 -4.32 5.53 -12.17
C THR A 125 -5.21 6.35 -13.10
N PRO A 126 -5.94 5.79 -14.08
CA PRO A 126 -6.87 6.56 -14.90
C PRO A 126 -8.07 7.09 -14.14
N LEU A 127 -8.63 6.31 -13.19
CA LEU A 127 -9.79 6.71 -12.41
C LEU A 127 -9.59 7.94 -11.54
N LYS A 128 -8.37 8.27 -11.14
CA LYS A 128 -8.06 9.51 -10.40
C LYS A 128 -8.55 10.77 -11.12
N LYS A 129 -8.65 10.73 -12.44
CA LYS A 129 -9.13 11.83 -13.26
C LYS A 129 -10.66 11.94 -13.25
N ILE A 130 -11.33 10.82 -13.04
CA ILE A 130 -12.76 10.67 -13.29
C ILE A 130 -13.54 10.77 -11.98
N SER A 131 -13.08 10.07 -10.93
CA SER A 131 -13.84 9.94 -9.68
C SER A 131 -12.97 9.62 -8.49
N SER A 132 -13.41 10.09 -7.31
CA SER A 132 -12.82 9.74 -6.02
C SER A 132 -12.98 8.25 -5.65
N ILE A 133 -13.80 7.48 -6.39
CA ILE A 133 -13.86 6.02 -6.26
C ILE A 133 -12.49 5.36 -6.53
N SER A 134 -11.58 6.09 -7.20
CA SER A 134 -10.20 5.69 -7.38
C SER A 134 -9.52 5.32 -6.06
N ILE A 135 -9.85 5.96 -4.94
CA ILE A 135 -9.32 5.62 -3.61
C ILE A 135 -9.71 4.18 -3.24
N PHE A 136 -10.97 3.80 -3.49
CA PHE A 136 -11.45 2.43 -3.27
C PHE A 136 -10.72 1.42 -4.17
N ILE A 137 -10.67 1.71 -5.46
CA ILE A 137 -10.01 0.81 -6.43
C ILE A 137 -8.50 0.71 -6.12
N GLY A 138 -7.87 1.80 -5.72
CA GLY A 138 -6.44 1.82 -5.34
C GLY A 138 -6.13 1.06 -4.05
N ALA A 139 -7.11 0.89 -3.17
CA ALA A 139 -6.94 0.12 -1.94
C ALA A 139 -6.75 -1.39 -2.21
N PHE A 140 -7.28 -1.93 -3.32
CA PHE A 140 -7.07 -3.34 -3.68
C PHE A 140 -5.60 -3.65 -4.00
N PRO A 141 -4.95 -3.05 -5.01
CA PRO A 141 -3.55 -3.33 -5.29
C PRO A 141 -2.63 -2.98 -4.12
N GLY A 142 -2.98 -1.97 -3.34
CA GLY A 142 -2.21 -1.60 -2.17
C GLY A 142 -2.35 -2.57 -0.99
N ALA A 143 -3.38 -3.41 -0.93
CA ALA A 143 -3.58 -4.42 0.10
C ALA A 143 -3.00 -5.80 -0.27
N ILE A 144 -2.68 -6.03 -1.54
CA ILE A 144 -2.15 -7.31 -2.03
C ILE A 144 -0.77 -7.67 -1.44
N PRO A 145 0.17 -6.77 -1.14
CA PRO A 145 1.55 -7.16 -0.79
C PRO A 145 1.66 -8.16 0.37
N CYS A 146 0.97 -7.94 1.49
CA CYS A 146 1.03 -8.86 2.63
C CYS A 146 0.38 -10.21 2.31
N LEU A 147 -0.77 -10.19 1.63
CA LEU A 147 -1.43 -11.40 1.10
C LEU A 147 -0.50 -12.17 0.15
N LEU A 148 0.17 -11.45 -0.76
CA LEU A 148 1.09 -12.05 -1.74
C LEU A 148 2.25 -12.76 -1.06
N GLY A 149 2.80 -12.18 0.01
CA GLY A 149 3.84 -12.81 0.81
C GLY A 149 3.34 -14.11 1.44
N TRP A 150 2.16 -14.09 2.07
CA TRP A 150 1.53 -15.28 2.64
C TRP A 150 1.31 -16.37 1.59
N VAL A 151 0.69 -16.03 0.47
CA VAL A 151 0.43 -16.97 -0.63
C VAL A 151 1.75 -17.50 -1.22
N GLY A 152 2.77 -16.66 -1.33
CA GLY A 152 4.10 -17.06 -1.78
C GLY A 152 4.74 -18.14 -0.88
N ALA A 153 4.49 -18.03 0.44
CA ALA A 153 4.98 -18.97 1.45
C ALA A 153 4.19 -20.28 1.53
N THR A 154 2.86 -20.18 1.46
CA THR A 154 1.96 -21.30 1.81
C THR A 154 1.30 -21.95 0.62
N ASN A 155 1.31 -21.30 -0.55
CA ASN A 155 0.50 -21.64 -1.72
C ASN A 155 -1.02 -21.76 -1.37
N ASP A 156 -1.46 -21.08 -0.31
CA ASP A 156 -2.84 -21.08 0.16
C ASP A 156 -3.44 -19.67 0.17
N PHE A 157 -4.59 -19.53 -0.51
CA PHE A 157 -5.43 -18.35 -0.48
C PHE A 157 -6.63 -18.59 0.42
N GLY A 158 -6.34 -18.77 1.72
CA GLY A 158 -7.34 -19.04 2.75
C GLY A 158 -7.67 -17.83 3.62
N LEU A 159 -8.27 -18.11 4.78
CA LEU A 159 -8.73 -17.10 5.73
C LEU A 159 -7.60 -16.18 6.22
N ALA A 160 -6.42 -16.74 6.47
CA ALA A 160 -5.26 -15.98 6.93
C ALA A 160 -4.84 -14.90 5.91
N ALA A 161 -4.70 -15.30 4.63
CA ALA A 161 -4.43 -14.36 3.54
C ALA A 161 -5.50 -13.26 3.46
N GLY A 162 -6.78 -13.63 3.63
CA GLY A 162 -7.91 -12.71 3.64
C GLY A 162 -7.84 -11.70 4.78
N ILE A 163 -7.45 -12.10 5.98
CA ILE A 163 -7.28 -11.20 7.14
C ILE A 163 -6.13 -10.22 6.91
N LEU A 164 -4.96 -10.71 6.47
CA LEU A 164 -3.81 -9.86 6.17
C LEU A 164 -4.13 -8.82 5.09
N PHE A 165 -4.87 -9.24 4.06
CA PHE A 165 -5.40 -8.34 3.04
C PHE A 165 -6.35 -7.30 3.66
N ALA A 166 -7.31 -7.72 4.46
CA ALA A 166 -8.34 -6.85 5.03
C ALA A 166 -7.76 -5.79 5.98
N ILE A 167 -6.75 -6.14 6.80
CA ILE A 167 -6.03 -5.18 7.66
C ILE A 167 -5.42 -4.08 6.77
N GLN A 168 -4.66 -4.47 5.74
CA GLN A 168 -3.97 -3.52 4.87
C GLN A 168 -4.95 -2.74 3.99
N PHE A 169 -6.04 -3.35 3.55
CA PHE A 169 -7.11 -2.70 2.81
C PHE A 169 -7.79 -1.61 3.63
N CYS A 170 -8.22 -1.91 4.85
CA CYS A 170 -8.84 -0.93 5.74
C CYS A 170 -7.88 0.21 6.11
N TRP A 171 -6.61 -0.10 6.35
CA TRP A 171 -5.58 0.89 6.67
C TRP A 171 -5.40 1.95 5.58
N GLN A 172 -5.61 1.60 4.32
CA GLN A 172 -5.38 2.53 3.22
C GLN A 172 -6.35 3.71 3.20
N PHE A 173 -7.59 3.53 3.69
CA PHE A 173 -8.58 4.62 3.63
C PHE A 173 -8.19 5.83 4.49
N PRO A 174 -7.93 5.68 5.80
CA PRO A 174 -7.48 6.83 6.60
C PRO A 174 -6.16 7.41 6.07
N HIS A 175 -5.26 6.57 5.56
CA HIS A 175 -4.00 7.00 4.96
C HIS A 175 -4.20 7.86 3.71
N PHE A 176 -4.94 7.39 2.70
CA PHE A 176 -5.20 8.13 1.47
C PHE A 176 -6.05 9.38 1.69
N ILE A 177 -7.03 9.31 2.60
CA ILE A 177 -7.84 10.46 2.97
C ILE A 177 -6.97 11.54 3.61
N ALA A 178 -6.06 11.18 4.51
CA ALA A 178 -5.12 12.13 5.11
C ALA A 178 -4.23 12.78 4.04
N ILE A 179 -3.70 12.01 3.09
CA ILE A 179 -2.93 12.55 1.96
C ILE A 179 -3.79 13.52 1.13
N SER A 180 -5.03 13.15 0.80
CA SER A 180 -5.91 13.99 -0.02
C SER A 180 -6.26 15.32 0.66
N TRP A 181 -6.40 15.34 1.99
CA TRP A 181 -6.60 16.55 2.75
C TRP A 181 -5.39 17.48 2.75
N LEU A 182 -4.19 16.91 2.85
CA LEU A 182 -2.94 17.69 2.86
C LEU A 182 -2.55 18.21 1.49
N LEU A 183 -2.91 17.49 0.43
CA LEU A 183 -2.56 17.81 -0.95
C LEU A 183 -3.75 18.36 -1.77
N GLU A 184 -4.81 18.82 -1.11
CA GLU A 184 -6.04 19.28 -1.77
C GLU A 184 -5.77 20.28 -2.88
N ASP A 185 -4.99 21.33 -2.59
CA ASP A 185 -4.71 22.42 -3.54
C ASP A 185 -3.94 21.90 -4.78
N GLN A 186 -2.98 20.97 -4.57
CA GLN A 186 -2.23 20.37 -5.65
C GLN A 186 -3.09 19.44 -6.52
N TYR A 187 -3.98 18.65 -5.90
CA TYR A 187 -4.91 17.79 -6.63
C TYR A 187 -5.92 18.59 -7.45
N LYS A 188 -6.41 19.71 -6.92
CA LYS A 188 -7.26 20.64 -7.68
C LYS A 188 -6.52 21.26 -8.87
N ALA A 189 -5.28 21.71 -8.66
CA ALA A 189 -4.45 22.28 -9.74
C ALA A 189 -4.17 21.27 -10.87
N ALA A 190 -4.06 19.97 -10.53
CA ALA A 190 -3.81 18.89 -11.49
C ALA A 190 -5.10 18.25 -12.05
N ASP A 191 -6.27 18.77 -11.71
CA ASP A 191 -7.59 18.19 -12.05
C ASP A 191 -7.69 16.70 -11.67
N LEU A 192 -7.22 16.35 -10.45
CA LEU A 192 -7.31 15.01 -9.89
C LEU A 192 -8.46 14.91 -8.89
N LYS A 193 -9.35 13.96 -9.08
CA LYS A 193 -10.54 13.74 -8.25
C LYS A 193 -10.27 12.80 -7.07
N MET A 194 -9.20 13.11 -6.31
CA MET A 194 -8.74 12.32 -5.17
C MET A 194 -9.37 12.74 -3.83
N ILE A 195 -10.38 13.62 -3.85
CA ILE A 195 -11.01 14.15 -2.66
C ILE A 195 -12.45 13.64 -2.59
N ILE A 196 -12.79 12.98 -1.47
CA ILE A 196 -14.15 12.53 -1.18
C ILE A 196 -14.86 13.63 -0.37
N GLY A 197 -15.89 14.25 -0.95
CA GLY A 197 -16.65 15.30 -0.28
C GLY A 197 -15.85 16.59 -0.07
N ARG A 198 -16.01 17.25 1.08
CA ARG A 198 -15.33 18.50 1.43
C ARG A 198 -14.25 18.26 2.47
N THR A 199 -13.08 18.83 2.24
CA THR A 199 -12.00 18.92 3.23
C THR A 199 -12.17 20.19 4.08
N ASN A 200 -11.37 20.33 5.13
CA ASN A 200 -11.43 21.46 6.06
C ASN A 200 -12.86 21.74 6.62
N LYS A 201 -13.62 20.65 6.85
CA LYS A 201 -14.99 20.69 7.37
C LYS A 201 -15.17 19.60 8.42
N LYS A 202 -15.73 19.99 9.57
CA LYS A 202 -16.20 19.04 10.59
C LYS A 202 -17.28 18.11 10.00
N PHE A 203 -17.31 16.88 10.48
CA PHE A 203 -18.30 15.87 10.08
C PHE A 203 -18.37 15.66 8.57
N SER A 204 -17.20 15.71 7.88
CA SER A 204 -17.15 15.48 6.44
C SER A 204 -17.26 14.02 6.09
N THR A 205 -17.79 13.71 4.90
CA THR A 205 -17.91 12.32 4.39
C THR A 205 -16.56 11.61 4.35
N SER A 206 -15.49 12.29 3.94
CA SER A 206 -14.16 11.69 3.90
C SER A 206 -13.63 11.33 5.29
N SER A 207 -13.78 12.23 6.28
CA SER A 207 -13.34 11.94 7.64
C SER A 207 -14.19 10.85 8.32
N LEU A 208 -15.48 10.76 7.98
CA LEU A 208 -16.34 9.65 8.41
C LEU A 208 -15.87 8.32 7.83
N ILE A 209 -15.56 8.26 6.54
CA ILE A 209 -15.00 7.06 5.90
C ILE A 209 -13.68 6.67 6.58
N ALA A 210 -12.78 7.63 6.82
CA ALA A 210 -11.53 7.35 7.52
C ALA A 210 -11.78 6.75 8.92
N LEU A 211 -12.75 7.27 9.67
CA LEU A 211 -13.12 6.76 10.98
C LEU A 211 -13.71 5.35 10.91
N ILE A 212 -14.66 5.10 10.01
CA ILE A 212 -15.28 3.79 9.83
C ILE A 212 -14.22 2.74 9.51
N PHE A 213 -13.35 3.01 8.52
CA PHE A 213 -12.30 2.06 8.14
C PHE A 213 -11.22 1.89 9.21
N SER A 214 -10.95 2.88 10.06
CA SER A 214 -10.06 2.69 11.21
C SER A 214 -10.65 1.79 12.29
N VAL A 215 -11.97 1.84 12.52
CA VAL A 215 -12.69 0.90 13.39
C VAL A 215 -12.63 -0.51 12.84
N PHE A 216 -12.96 -0.69 11.54
CA PHE A 216 -12.85 -2.00 10.89
C PHE A 216 -11.44 -2.55 10.91
N MET A 217 -10.43 -1.73 10.63
CA MET A 217 -9.03 -2.11 10.71
C MET A 217 -8.66 -2.64 12.11
N THR A 218 -9.07 -1.92 13.16
CA THR A 218 -8.83 -2.32 14.54
C THR A 218 -9.49 -3.67 14.86
N ALA A 219 -10.75 -3.84 14.46
CA ALA A 219 -11.49 -5.10 14.68
C ALA A 219 -10.85 -6.27 13.93
N VAL A 220 -10.52 -6.09 12.64
CA VAL A 220 -9.90 -7.14 11.81
C VAL A 220 -8.51 -7.50 12.34
N SER A 221 -7.75 -6.53 12.89
CA SER A 221 -6.40 -6.79 13.41
C SER A 221 -6.38 -7.70 14.66
N ILE A 222 -7.49 -7.92 15.33
CA ILE A 222 -7.57 -8.85 16.47
C ILE A 222 -8.42 -10.10 16.18
N THR A 223 -8.90 -10.23 14.95
CA THR A 223 -9.73 -11.36 14.51
C THR A 223 -9.06 -12.72 14.75
N PRO A 224 -7.73 -12.92 14.51
CA PRO A 224 -7.07 -14.19 14.79
C PRO A 224 -7.19 -14.63 16.25
N TRP A 225 -7.08 -13.71 17.19
CA TRP A 225 -7.27 -13.98 18.61
C TRP A 225 -8.73 -14.30 18.96
N LEU A 226 -9.70 -13.54 18.39
CA LEU A 226 -11.13 -13.72 18.71
C LEU A 226 -11.68 -15.06 18.21
N PHE A 227 -11.24 -15.54 17.05
CA PHE A 227 -11.77 -16.73 16.38
C PHE A 227 -10.81 -17.92 16.39
N ILE A 228 -9.67 -17.83 17.09
CA ILE A 228 -8.64 -18.89 17.23
C ILE A 228 -8.30 -19.48 15.88
N ILE A 229 -7.75 -18.64 15.00
CA ILE A 229 -7.44 -19.02 13.62
C ILE A 229 -6.07 -19.72 13.62
N LYS A 230 -6.07 -21.06 13.55
CA LYS A 230 -4.87 -21.90 13.63
C LYS A 230 -3.72 -21.53 12.68
N SER A 231 -4.04 -20.94 11.53
CA SER A 231 -3.03 -20.57 10.53
C SER A 231 -2.30 -19.25 10.85
N ILE A 232 -2.93 -18.36 11.63
CA ILE A 232 -2.31 -17.18 12.24
C ILE A 232 -2.76 -17.12 13.70
N ASP A 233 -2.00 -17.74 14.57
CA ASP A 233 -2.27 -17.63 16.02
C ASP A 233 -1.85 -16.27 16.54
N LEU A 234 -2.62 -15.72 17.49
CA LEU A 234 -2.34 -14.43 18.09
C LEU A 234 -2.57 -14.55 19.61
N SER A 235 -1.51 -14.41 20.38
CA SER A 235 -1.60 -14.50 21.86
C SER A 235 -2.34 -13.30 22.44
N SER A 236 -2.91 -13.47 23.64
CA SER A 236 -3.69 -12.43 24.31
C SER A 236 -2.89 -11.15 24.59
N LEU A 237 -1.58 -11.27 24.86
CA LEU A 237 -0.71 -10.11 25.08
C LEU A 237 -0.57 -9.27 23.82
N PHE A 238 -0.23 -9.91 22.70
CA PHE A 238 -0.04 -9.20 21.43
C PHE A 238 -1.38 -8.69 20.89
N ALA A 239 -2.47 -9.44 21.06
CA ALA A 239 -3.82 -8.96 20.72
C ALA A 239 -4.17 -7.68 21.50
N LEU A 240 -3.88 -7.61 22.81
CA LEU A 240 -4.12 -6.41 23.63
C LEU A 240 -3.28 -5.22 23.13
N ILE A 241 -2.00 -5.44 22.81
CA ILE A 241 -1.11 -4.38 22.28
C ILE A 241 -1.64 -3.86 20.94
N ILE A 242 -1.97 -4.76 19.99
CA ILE A 242 -2.50 -4.41 18.67
C ILE A 242 -3.84 -3.68 18.80
N PHE A 243 -4.72 -4.14 19.67
CA PHE A 243 -6.00 -3.48 19.93
C PHE A 243 -5.82 -2.07 20.47
N THR A 244 -4.91 -1.88 21.42
CA THR A 244 -4.61 -0.56 22.00
C THR A 244 -4.05 0.40 20.95
N LEU A 245 -3.16 -0.07 20.07
CA LEU A 245 -2.66 0.71 18.94
C LEU A 245 -3.79 1.08 17.96
N GLY A 246 -4.71 0.14 17.70
CA GLY A 246 -5.87 0.37 16.85
C GLY A 246 -6.83 1.40 17.44
N LEU A 247 -7.09 1.34 18.75
CA LEU A 247 -7.91 2.33 19.47
C LEU A 247 -7.27 3.72 19.40
N TYR A 248 -5.96 3.80 19.62
CA TYR A 248 -5.23 5.08 19.49
C TYR A 248 -5.33 5.65 18.07
N PHE A 249 -5.15 4.83 17.04
CA PHE A 249 -5.30 5.27 15.65
C PHE A 249 -6.74 5.71 15.35
N THR A 250 -7.74 4.97 15.83
CA THR A 250 -9.17 5.32 15.71
C THR A 250 -9.49 6.63 16.43
N PHE A 251 -8.90 6.85 17.61
CA PHE A 251 -9.04 8.14 18.30
C PHE A 251 -8.51 9.32 17.48
N ILE A 252 -7.35 9.19 16.83
CA ILE A 252 -6.81 10.24 15.95
C ILE A 252 -7.74 10.48 14.76
N THR A 253 -8.30 9.44 14.14
CA THR A 253 -9.26 9.61 13.04
C THR A 253 -10.57 10.25 13.50
N MET A 254 -11.03 9.94 14.71
CA MET A 254 -12.17 10.62 15.33
C MET A 254 -11.88 12.12 15.54
N GLN A 255 -10.67 12.50 15.93
CA GLN A 255 -10.29 13.92 16.04
C GLN A 255 -10.38 14.65 14.68
N LEU A 256 -10.00 14.00 13.58
CA LEU A 256 -10.20 14.56 12.24
C LEU A 256 -11.69 14.76 11.94
N PHE A 257 -12.54 13.79 12.26
CA PHE A 257 -14.00 13.87 12.04
C PHE A 257 -14.62 15.04 12.82
N LEU A 258 -14.23 15.21 14.08
CA LEU A 258 -14.78 16.24 14.96
C LEU A 258 -14.25 17.65 14.66
N LYS A 259 -12.97 17.79 14.33
CA LYS A 259 -12.30 19.08 14.15
C LYS A 259 -12.23 19.55 12.70
N GLY A 260 -12.05 18.64 11.75
CA GLY A 260 -12.03 18.90 10.32
C GLY A 260 -10.86 19.78 9.88
N ASP A 261 -9.64 19.55 10.38
CA ASP A 261 -8.47 20.38 10.11
C ASP A 261 -7.27 19.59 9.55
N LYS A 262 -6.35 20.31 8.88
CA LYS A 262 -5.14 19.72 8.30
C LYS A 262 -4.15 19.21 9.36
N ILE A 263 -4.22 19.68 10.61
CA ILE A 263 -3.33 19.24 11.70
C ILE A 263 -3.65 17.78 12.04
N ASN A 264 -4.94 17.45 12.21
CA ASN A 264 -5.37 16.10 12.49
C ASN A 264 -5.16 15.17 11.27
N ALA A 265 -5.34 15.66 10.04
CA ALA A 265 -4.98 14.91 8.84
C ALA A 265 -3.48 14.54 8.82
N LYS A 266 -2.59 15.47 9.19
CA LYS A 266 -1.15 15.20 9.31
C LYS A 266 -0.84 14.18 10.40
N LYS A 267 -1.53 14.21 11.53
CA LYS A 267 -1.38 13.20 12.60
C LYS A 267 -1.76 11.81 12.10
N ILE A 268 -2.88 11.66 11.38
CA ILE A 268 -3.28 10.39 10.77
C ILE A 268 -2.20 9.90 9.81
N LEU A 269 -1.69 10.77 8.93
CA LEU A 269 -0.67 10.37 7.96
C LEU A 269 0.59 9.84 8.65
N ILE A 270 1.10 10.53 9.67
CA ILE A 270 2.29 10.08 10.42
C ILE A 270 2.01 8.78 11.15
N SER A 271 0.89 8.69 11.86
CA SER A 271 0.50 7.48 12.60
C SER A 271 0.29 6.29 11.68
N SER A 272 -0.21 6.50 10.46
CA SER A 272 -0.41 5.42 9.49
C SER A 272 0.90 4.81 9.00
N TYR A 273 1.97 5.60 8.86
CA TYR A 273 3.30 5.10 8.51
C TYR A 273 3.90 4.20 9.59
N ILE A 274 3.50 4.41 10.85
CA ILE A 274 4.00 3.63 11.99
C ILE A 274 3.10 2.41 12.24
N TYR A 275 1.79 2.59 12.18
CA TYR A 275 0.81 1.58 12.56
C TYR A 275 0.95 0.28 11.79
N LEU A 276 0.93 0.34 10.46
CA LEU A 276 0.92 -0.88 9.65
C LEU A 276 2.21 -1.70 9.80
N PRO A 277 3.43 -1.13 9.68
CA PRO A 277 4.65 -1.90 9.92
C PRO A 277 4.73 -2.45 11.35
N LEU A 278 4.30 -1.67 12.35
CA LEU A 278 4.34 -2.09 13.74
C LEU A 278 3.41 -3.29 14.00
N VAL A 279 2.17 -3.26 13.48
CA VAL A 279 1.24 -4.39 13.57
C VAL A 279 1.82 -5.62 12.90
N GLN A 280 2.41 -5.49 11.70
CA GLN A 280 3.03 -6.61 10.99
C GLN A 280 4.22 -7.19 11.78
N ILE A 281 5.07 -6.34 12.39
CA ILE A 281 6.17 -6.77 13.25
C ILE A 281 5.64 -7.49 14.51
N LEU A 282 4.58 -6.97 15.13
CA LEU A 282 3.99 -7.59 16.32
C LEU A 282 3.44 -9.00 16.03
N TYR A 283 2.77 -9.18 14.88
CA TYR A 283 2.35 -10.52 14.46
C TYR A 283 3.53 -11.48 14.25
N ILE A 284 4.61 -11.00 13.62
CA ILE A 284 5.82 -11.82 13.42
C ILE A 284 6.47 -12.16 14.76
N LEU A 285 6.60 -11.18 15.65
CA LEU A 285 7.19 -11.41 16.98
C LEU A 285 6.35 -12.41 17.79
N ASP A 286 5.03 -12.29 17.76
CA ASP A 286 4.15 -13.23 18.46
C ASP A 286 4.36 -14.67 17.96
N LYS A 287 4.39 -14.85 16.63
CA LYS A 287 4.61 -16.16 16.00
C LYS A 287 5.94 -16.81 16.41
N TYR A 288 7.02 -16.05 16.52
CA TYR A 288 8.36 -16.62 16.78
C TYR A 288 8.72 -16.65 18.28
N LEU A 289 7.94 -16.01 19.15
CA LEU A 289 8.15 -16.01 20.60
C LEU A 289 7.25 -17.03 21.32
N ASN A 290 6.16 -17.43 20.74
CA ASN A 290 5.19 -18.40 21.25
C ASN A 290 5.09 -19.63 20.34
#